data_22290d7fd7e4b75423da662ba8ef5903
#
_entry.id   22290d7fd7e4b75423da662ba8ef5903
#
_cell.length_a   1.000
_cell.length_b   1.000
_cell.length_c   1.000
_cell.angle_alpha   90.00
_cell.angle_beta   90.00
_cell.angle_gamma   90.00
#
_symmetry.space_group_name_H-M   'P 1'
#
loop_
_entity.id
_entity.type
_entity.pdbx_description
1 polymer ?
#
loop_
_entity_poly.entity_id
_entity_poly.type
_entity_poly.pdbx_seq_one_letter_code
_entity_poly.pdbx_strand_id
1 'polypeptide(L)'
;VGRQILGAGVLIFVFLLFSGFVLWLPKRIRNLKQSLTVKWNARFQRLNYDLHNTLGFYTFLLLFFIAITGLYVTYPWVKNILIVSLGGESISSINAENKGADDAFAGLLSDMIQKQNEKKEEQKVKISLDEILKKADDILPYKAVTTIELPNKENPRFVVMMLPDEVTFDKNGELKTKDLFLDKPLNEQFTALVKPLHTGEIMGLPSIILYFIVCLIGCSLPITGIVIWWHRLQKQKV
;
A
#
# COMPACT_ATOMS: atom_id res chain seq x y z
N VAL A 1 -12.21 -17.93 -5.94
CA VAL A 1 -11.31 -18.51 -6.96
C VAL A 1 -10.48 -17.41 -7.64
N GLY A 2 -11.05 -16.33 -8.18
CA GLY A 2 -10.33 -15.27 -8.91
C GLY A 2 -9.19 -14.60 -8.11
N ARG A 3 -9.42 -14.29 -6.83
CA ARG A 3 -8.40 -13.68 -5.93
C ARG A 3 -7.17 -14.59 -5.76
N GLN A 4 -7.36 -15.91 -5.69
CA GLN A 4 -6.24 -16.86 -5.52
C GLN A 4 -5.43 -17.00 -6.82
N ILE A 5 -6.10 -17.03 -7.98
CA ILE A 5 -5.42 -17.09 -9.28
C ILE A 5 -4.57 -15.81 -9.49
N LEU A 6 -5.15 -14.65 -9.22
CA LEU A 6 -4.45 -13.38 -9.33
C LEU A 6 -3.25 -13.32 -8.38
N GLY A 7 -3.43 -13.71 -7.12
CA GLY A 7 -2.34 -13.75 -6.15
C GLY A 7 -1.21 -14.71 -6.55
N ALA A 8 -1.54 -15.90 -7.08
CA ALA A 8 -0.54 -16.83 -7.62
C ALA A 8 0.24 -16.23 -8.79
N GLY A 9 -0.46 -15.52 -9.71
CA GLY A 9 0.19 -14.78 -10.79
C GLY A 9 1.16 -13.72 -10.29
N VAL A 10 0.77 -12.96 -9.24
CA VAL A 10 1.65 -11.95 -8.62
C VAL A 10 2.86 -12.60 -7.93
N LEU A 11 2.72 -13.76 -7.29
CA LEU A 11 3.86 -14.51 -6.73
C LEU A 11 4.88 -14.89 -7.81
N ILE A 12 4.41 -15.44 -8.93
CA ILE A 12 5.26 -15.75 -10.08
C ILE A 12 5.93 -14.48 -10.61
N PHE A 13 5.18 -13.37 -10.70
CA PHE A 13 5.70 -12.09 -11.17
C PHE A 13 6.81 -11.55 -10.25
N VAL A 14 6.64 -11.61 -8.92
CA VAL A 14 7.70 -11.22 -7.95
C VAL A 14 8.96 -12.05 -8.14
N PHE A 15 8.81 -13.38 -8.32
CA PHE A 15 9.94 -14.26 -8.59
C PHE A 15 10.65 -13.88 -9.91
N LEU A 16 9.90 -13.59 -10.97
CA LEU A 16 10.46 -13.15 -12.26
C LEU A 16 11.14 -11.79 -12.15
N LEU A 17 10.57 -10.83 -11.41
CA LEU A 17 11.18 -9.53 -11.15
C LEU A 17 12.54 -9.69 -10.45
N PHE A 18 12.58 -10.48 -9.39
CA PHE A 18 13.81 -10.69 -8.63
C PHE A 18 14.88 -11.43 -9.45
N SER A 19 14.51 -12.50 -10.14
CA SER A 19 15.41 -13.23 -11.03
C SER A 19 15.92 -12.35 -12.18
N GLY A 20 15.04 -11.54 -12.76
CA GLY A 20 15.38 -10.56 -13.80
C GLY A 20 16.39 -9.52 -13.31
N PHE A 21 16.19 -9.00 -12.09
CA PHE A 21 17.12 -8.07 -11.47
C PHE A 21 18.51 -8.71 -11.24
N VAL A 22 18.57 -9.93 -10.73
CA VAL A 22 19.83 -10.66 -10.54
C VAL A 22 20.55 -10.90 -11.87
N LEU A 23 19.82 -11.26 -12.93
CA LEU A 23 20.37 -11.43 -14.28
C LEU A 23 20.82 -10.12 -14.93
N TRP A 24 20.17 -9.00 -14.55
CA TRP A 24 20.53 -7.67 -15.04
C TRP A 24 21.86 -7.18 -14.46
N LEU A 25 22.24 -7.60 -13.23
CA LEU A 25 23.46 -7.13 -12.57
C LEU A 25 24.69 -7.41 -13.46
N PRO A 26 25.41 -6.36 -13.91
CA PRO A 26 26.55 -6.56 -14.78
C PRO A 26 27.73 -7.15 -14.01
N LYS A 27 28.42 -8.12 -14.60
CA LYS A 27 29.62 -8.74 -14.02
C LYS A 27 30.76 -7.74 -13.74
N ARG A 28 30.74 -6.56 -14.39
CA ARG A 28 31.73 -5.48 -14.21
C ARG A 28 31.01 -4.15 -14.12
N ILE A 29 31.28 -3.37 -13.07
CA ILE A 29 30.68 -2.04 -12.81
C ILE A 29 30.87 -1.08 -13.99
N ARG A 30 31.97 -1.20 -14.73
CA ARG A 30 32.24 -0.37 -15.93
C ARG A 30 31.18 -0.51 -17.02
N ASN A 31 30.44 -1.60 -17.05
CA ASN A 31 29.39 -1.86 -18.05
C ASN A 31 28.00 -1.35 -17.60
N LEU A 32 27.86 -0.84 -16.36
CA LEU A 32 26.61 -0.31 -15.81
C LEU A 32 26.01 0.77 -16.72
N LYS A 33 26.82 1.76 -17.15
CA LYS A 33 26.36 2.84 -18.01
C LYS A 33 25.76 2.32 -19.33
N GLN A 34 26.30 1.26 -19.89
CA GLN A 34 25.79 0.65 -21.11
C GLN A 34 24.45 -0.10 -20.87
N SER A 35 24.28 -0.71 -19.69
CA SER A 35 23.06 -1.41 -19.31
C SER A 35 21.90 -0.46 -18.95
N LEU A 36 22.19 0.81 -18.68
CA LEU A 36 21.22 1.84 -18.33
C LEU A 36 20.83 2.75 -19.51
N THR A 37 21.34 2.50 -20.72
CA THR A 37 21.10 3.34 -21.90
C THR A 37 20.52 2.55 -23.06
N VAL A 38 19.58 3.16 -23.79
CA VAL A 38 18.94 2.58 -24.99
C VAL A 38 19.61 3.14 -26.25
N LYS A 39 20.01 2.25 -27.16
CA LYS A 39 20.54 2.63 -28.48
C LYS A 39 19.40 2.70 -29.50
N TRP A 40 18.84 3.88 -29.67
CA TRP A 40 17.67 4.11 -30.54
C TRP A 40 17.89 3.77 -32.04
N ASN A 41 19.13 3.92 -32.53
CA ASN A 41 19.47 3.63 -33.94
C ASN A 41 19.88 2.16 -34.15
N ALA A 42 19.63 1.26 -33.20
CA ALA A 42 19.98 -0.14 -33.36
C ALA A 42 18.89 -0.93 -34.11
N ARG A 43 19.24 -2.13 -34.63
CA ARG A 43 18.25 -3.06 -35.19
C ARG A 43 17.22 -3.44 -34.14
N PHE A 44 15.98 -3.75 -34.56
CA PHE A 44 14.85 -4.07 -33.71
C PHE A 44 15.18 -5.03 -32.55
N GLN A 45 15.92 -6.09 -32.82
CA GLN A 45 16.31 -7.08 -31.79
C GLN A 45 17.16 -6.47 -30.67
N ARG A 46 18.10 -5.59 -31.02
CA ARG A 46 18.95 -4.89 -30.07
C ARG A 46 18.16 -3.82 -29.31
N LEU A 47 17.32 -3.08 -30.01
CA LEU A 47 16.45 -2.07 -29.41
C LEU A 47 15.48 -2.71 -28.38
N ASN A 48 14.84 -3.83 -28.76
CA ASN A 48 13.95 -4.57 -27.83
C ASN A 48 14.69 -5.05 -26.59
N TYR A 49 15.92 -5.55 -26.76
CA TYR A 49 16.77 -5.96 -25.63
C TYR A 49 17.13 -4.77 -24.72
N ASP A 50 17.56 -3.67 -25.28
CA ASP A 50 17.96 -2.48 -24.53
C ASP A 50 16.75 -1.86 -23.81
N LEU A 51 15.57 -1.80 -24.46
CA LEU A 51 14.32 -1.34 -23.83
C LEU A 51 13.91 -2.24 -22.67
N HIS A 52 13.84 -3.55 -22.87
CA HIS A 52 13.51 -4.51 -21.83
C HIS A 52 14.43 -4.35 -20.61
N ASN A 53 15.73 -4.29 -20.85
CA ASN A 53 16.77 -4.22 -19.83
C ASN A 53 16.75 -2.90 -19.05
N THR A 54 16.65 -1.78 -19.76
CA THR A 54 16.67 -0.43 -19.18
C THR A 54 15.36 -0.10 -18.46
N LEU A 55 14.22 -0.30 -19.14
CA LEU A 55 12.92 -0.05 -18.54
C LEU A 55 12.65 -0.99 -17.38
N GLY A 56 13.02 -2.27 -17.51
CA GLY A 56 12.91 -3.26 -16.43
C GLY A 56 13.67 -2.82 -15.18
N PHE A 57 14.88 -2.28 -15.33
CA PHE A 57 15.65 -1.77 -14.19
C PHE A 57 14.99 -0.55 -13.53
N TYR A 58 14.62 0.47 -14.30
CA TYR A 58 14.04 1.69 -13.74
C TYR A 58 12.68 1.46 -13.08
N THR A 59 11.88 0.53 -13.60
CA THR A 59 10.57 0.21 -13.03
C THR A 59 10.59 -0.88 -11.96
N PHE A 60 11.71 -1.62 -11.84
CA PHE A 60 11.83 -2.75 -10.92
C PHE A 60 11.39 -2.44 -9.49
N LEU A 61 11.92 -1.37 -8.91
CA LEU A 61 11.65 -1.02 -7.51
C LEU A 61 10.16 -0.73 -7.27
N LEU A 62 9.55 0.08 -8.15
CA LEU A 62 8.12 0.42 -8.03
C LEU A 62 7.23 -0.81 -8.27
N LEU A 63 7.52 -1.61 -9.32
CA LEU A 63 6.78 -2.85 -9.59
C LEU A 63 6.91 -3.85 -8.44
N PHE A 64 8.08 -3.95 -7.82
CA PHE A 64 8.31 -4.79 -6.66
C PHE A 64 7.45 -4.35 -5.47
N PHE A 65 7.42 -3.04 -5.15
CA PHE A 65 6.57 -2.51 -4.07
C PHE A 65 5.09 -2.71 -4.35
N ILE A 66 4.62 -2.46 -5.58
CA ILE A 66 3.22 -2.69 -5.98
C ILE A 66 2.87 -4.17 -5.81
N ALA A 67 3.75 -5.07 -6.23
CA ALA A 67 3.51 -6.51 -6.14
C ALA A 67 3.50 -7.00 -4.68
N ILE A 68 4.46 -6.59 -3.85
CA ILE A 68 4.51 -6.96 -2.42
C ILE A 68 3.30 -6.43 -1.65
N THR A 69 2.90 -5.17 -1.87
CA THR A 69 1.69 -4.61 -1.25
C THR A 69 0.41 -5.31 -1.73
N GLY A 70 0.35 -5.74 -3.00
CA GLY A 70 -0.74 -6.57 -3.52
C GLY A 70 -0.80 -7.94 -2.86
N LEU A 71 0.35 -8.60 -2.64
CA LEU A 71 0.43 -9.87 -1.91
C LEU A 71 0.05 -9.70 -0.43
N TYR A 72 0.47 -8.61 0.21
CA TYR A 72 0.08 -8.28 1.59
C TYR A 72 -1.44 -8.23 1.76
N VAL A 73 -2.16 -7.60 0.81
CA VAL A 73 -3.63 -7.52 0.84
C VAL A 73 -4.28 -8.86 0.49
N THR A 74 -3.63 -9.66 -0.36
CA THR A 74 -4.21 -10.91 -0.89
C THR A 74 -4.05 -12.09 0.08
N TYR A 75 -2.87 -12.24 0.69
CA TYR A 75 -2.51 -13.41 1.48
C TYR A 75 -2.23 -13.07 2.94
N PRO A 76 -3.01 -13.60 3.91
CA PRO A 76 -2.78 -13.38 5.35
C PRO A 76 -1.39 -13.81 5.82
N TRP A 77 -0.82 -14.88 5.24
CA TRP A 77 0.52 -15.33 5.59
C TRP A 77 1.62 -14.34 5.17
N VAL A 78 1.49 -13.68 4.00
CA VAL A 78 2.41 -12.61 3.55
C VAL A 78 2.30 -11.42 4.49
N LYS A 79 1.06 -11.02 4.83
CA LYS A 79 0.78 -9.96 5.80
C LYS A 79 1.49 -10.27 7.13
N ASN A 80 1.33 -11.48 7.64
CA ASN A 80 1.94 -11.90 8.90
C ASN A 80 3.48 -11.85 8.87
N ILE A 81 4.10 -12.37 7.79
CA ILE A 81 5.56 -12.33 7.61
C ILE A 81 6.05 -10.87 7.64
N LEU A 82 5.41 -9.97 6.90
CA LEU A 82 5.82 -8.57 6.85
C LEU A 82 5.65 -7.86 8.19
N ILE A 83 4.52 -8.06 8.88
CA ILE A 83 4.28 -7.48 10.21
C ILE A 83 5.35 -7.93 11.20
N VAL A 84 5.61 -9.25 11.29
CA VAL A 84 6.61 -9.80 12.21
C VAL A 84 8.02 -9.34 11.84
N SER A 85 8.38 -9.27 10.55
CA SER A 85 9.69 -8.78 10.12
C SER A 85 9.93 -7.30 10.43
N LEU A 86 8.86 -6.51 10.58
CA LEU A 86 8.91 -5.10 10.98
C LEU A 86 8.74 -4.89 12.49
N GLY A 87 8.82 -5.96 13.30
CA GLY A 87 8.77 -5.91 14.76
C GLY A 87 7.37 -5.93 15.37
N GLY A 88 6.33 -6.24 14.57
CA GLY A 88 4.97 -6.43 15.08
C GLY A 88 4.71 -7.88 15.55
N GLU A 89 3.65 -8.06 16.33
CA GLU A 89 3.23 -9.38 16.77
C GLU A 89 2.55 -10.19 15.68
N SER A 90 2.65 -11.50 15.75
CA SER A 90 1.98 -12.40 14.80
C SER A 90 0.46 -12.26 14.88
N ILE A 91 -0.22 -12.24 13.72
CA ILE A 91 -1.69 -12.19 13.64
C ILE A 91 -2.34 -13.37 14.38
N SER A 92 -1.66 -14.51 14.44
CA SER A 92 -2.14 -15.67 15.19
C SER A 92 -2.09 -15.48 16.71
N SER A 93 -1.10 -14.75 17.25
CA SER A 93 -1.03 -14.39 18.67
C SER A 93 -2.11 -13.38 19.06
N ILE A 94 -2.28 -12.34 18.23
CA ILE A 94 -3.33 -11.31 18.42
C ILE A 94 -4.73 -11.95 18.39
N ASN A 95 -5.01 -12.86 17.46
CA ASN A 95 -6.29 -13.55 17.36
C ASN A 95 -6.53 -14.55 18.51
N ALA A 96 -5.48 -15.11 19.11
CA ALA A 96 -5.59 -15.98 20.27
C ALA A 96 -5.90 -15.17 21.55
N GLU A 97 -5.30 -13.99 21.68
CA GLU A 97 -5.52 -13.07 22.80
C GLU A 97 -6.91 -12.40 22.72
N ASN A 98 -7.34 -12.01 21.53
CA ASN A 98 -8.66 -11.41 21.29
C ASN A 98 -9.81 -12.41 21.45
N LYS A 99 -9.65 -13.72 21.22
CA LYS A 99 -10.72 -14.70 21.45
C LYS A 99 -11.15 -14.79 22.91
N GLY A 100 -10.22 -14.65 23.85
CA GLY A 100 -10.53 -14.58 25.26
C GLY A 100 -11.15 -13.24 25.70
N ALA A 101 -10.76 -12.16 25.02
CA ALA A 101 -11.29 -10.82 25.24
C ALA A 101 -12.65 -10.61 24.57
N ASP A 102 -12.90 -11.21 23.42
CA ASP A 102 -14.16 -11.11 22.68
C ASP A 102 -15.32 -11.75 23.40
N ASP A 103 -15.12 -12.89 24.10
CA ASP A 103 -16.17 -13.54 24.91
C ASP A 103 -16.54 -12.73 26.17
N ALA A 104 -15.54 -12.11 26.80
CA ALA A 104 -15.79 -11.22 27.96
C ALA A 104 -16.38 -9.86 27.49
N PHE A 105 -15.95 -9.36 26.33
CA PHE A 105 -16.43 -8.11 25.75
C PHE A 105 -17.86 -8.24 25.18
N ALA A 106 -18.22 -9.39 24.60
CA ALA A 106 -19.57 -9.66 24.10
C ALA A 106 -20.59 -9.66 25.27
N GLY A 107 -20.22 -10.15 26.45
CA GLY A 107 -21.03 -10.07 27.65
C GLY A 107 -21.24 -8.62 28.14
N LEU A 108 -20.17 -7.82 28.16
CA LEU A 108 -20.23 -6.39 28.51
C LEU A 108 -21.00 -5.55 27.48
N LEU A 109 -20.88 -5.88 26.20
CA LEU A 109 -21.57 -5.16 25.11
C LEU A 109 -23.08 -5.39 25.15
N SER A 110 -23.54 -6.61 25.45
CA SER A 110 -24.97 -6.90 25.61
C SER A 110 -25.61 -6.10 26.77
N ASP A 111 -24.92 -5.95 27.90
CA ASP A 111 -25.36 -5.14 29.02
C ASP A 111 -25.35 -3.64 28.73
N MET A 112 -24.37 -3.15 27.92
CA MET A 112 -24.28 -1.75 27.53
C MET A 112 -25.34 -1.38 26.50
N ILE A 113 -25.65 -2.26 25.53
CA ILE A 113 -26.70 -2.04 24.52
C ILE A 113 -28.08 -1.95 25.15
N GLN A 114 -28.37 -2.76 26.17
CA GLN A 114 -29.60 -2.65 26.93
C GLN A 114 -29.73 -1.30 27.64
N LYS A 115 -28.65 -0.76 28.22
CA LYS A 115 -28.62 0.55 28.89
C LYS A 115 -28.63 1.73 27.93
N GLN A 116 -28.16 1.59 26.69
CA GLN A 116 -28.17 2.67 25.68
C GLN A 116 -29.51 2.85 24.98
N ASN A 117 -30.37 1.82 24.93
CA ASN A 117 -31.71 1.95 24.36
C ASN A 117 -32.66 2.82 25.19
N GLU A 118 -32.30 3.13 26.42
CA GLU A 118 -33.11 3.97 27.34
C GLU A 118 -32.75 5.47 27.29
N LYS A 119 -31.67 5.90 26.59
CA LYS A 119 -31.24 7.32 26.46
C LYS A 119 -31.03 7.76 25.04
N LYS A 120 -32.11 7.75 24.22
CA LYS A 120 -32.12 8.45 22.93
C LYS A 120 -32.60 9.88 23.10
N GLU A 121 -31.76 10.77 23.60
CA GLU A 121 -31.88 12.20 23.30
C GLU A 121 -31.05 12.55 22.06
N GLU A 122 -31.68 13.18 21.09
CA GLU A 122 -31.02 13.76 19.92
C GLU A 122 -30.08 14.89 20.35
N GLN A 123 -28.82 14.56 20.60
CA GLN A 123 -27.82 15.58 20.89
C GLN A 123 -27.42 16.28 19.58
N LYS A 124 -27.87 17.54 19.44
CA LYS A 124 -27.44 18.43 18.35
C LYS A 124 -25.93 18.63 18.44
N VAL A 125 -25.26 18.52 17.28
CA VAL A 125 -23.85 18.91 17.11
C VAL A 125 -23.72 20.40 17.43
N LYS A 126 -22.87 20.78 18.39
CA LYS A 126 -22.76 22.15 18.93
C LYS A 126 -21.64 22.96 18.31
N ILE A 127 -20.75 22.32 17.51
CA ILE A 127 -19.57 22.98 16.94
C ILE A 127 -19.67 23.05 15.42
N SER A 128 -19.10 24.12 14.83
CA SER A 128 -19.03 24.26 13.38
C SER A 128 -17.89 23.45 12.76
N LEU A 129 -18.04 23.08 11.48
CA LEU A 129 -17.01 22.37 10.73
C LEU A 129 -15.70 23.17 10.65
N ASP A 130 -15.80 24.50 10.48
CA ASP A 130 -14.65 25.40 10.40
C ASP A 130 -13.84 25.44 11.69
N GLU A 131 -14.49 25.34 12.84
CA GLU A 131 -13.81 25.27 14.14
C GLU A 131 -13.09 23.93 14.33
N ILE A 132 -13.69 22.83 13.88
CA ILE A 132 -13.04 21.50 13.89
C ILE A 132 -11.80 21.51 12.99
N LEU A 133 -11.90 22.08 11.79
CA LEU A 133 -10.77 22.19 10.87
C LEU A 133 -9.62 23.02 11.46
N LYS A 134 -9.93 24.17 12.07
CA LYS A 134 -8.90 25.00 12.74
C LYS A 134 -8.20 24.24 13.86
N LYS A 135 -8.95 23.52 14.71
CA LYS A 135 -8.38 22.70 15.77
C LYS A 135 -7.53 21.56 15.24
N ALA A 136 -7.92 20.93 14.12
CA ALA A 136 -7.14 19.90 13.47
C ALA A 136 -5.83 20.47 12.87
N ASP A 137 -5.90 21.63 12.20
CA ASP A 137 -4.73 22.33 11.66
C ASP A 137 -3.70 22.73 12.72
N ASP A 138 -4.14 23.04 13.94
CA ASP A 138 -3.26 23.37 15.07
C ASP A 138 -2.54 22.13 15.64
N ILE A 139 -3.14 20.95 15.50
CA ILE A 139 -2.60 19.70 16.03
C ILE A 139 -1.71 18.98 15.03
N LEU A 140 -2.02 19.05 13.73
CA LEU A 140 -1.34 18.33 12.68
C LEU A 140 -0.19 19.17 12.11
N PRO A 141 0.99 18.55 11.83
CA PRO A 141 2.20 19.29 11.46
C PRO A 141 2.15 19.89 10.05
N TYR A 142 1.15 19.56 9.25
CA TYR A 142 0.98 20.01 7.86
C TYR A 142 -0.50 20.18 7.49
N LYS A 143 -0.77 21.10 6.56
CA LYS A 143 -2.12 21.47 6.14
C LYS A 143 -2.55 20.71 4.88
N ALA A 144 -2.95 19.46 5.02
CA ALA A 144 -3.37 18.63 3.88
C ALA A 144 -4.52 17.67 4.25
N VAL A 145 -5.67 18.24 4.69
CA VAL A 145 -6.87 17.44 4.98
C VAL A 145 -7.31 16.69 3.73
N THR A 146 -7.36 15.35 3.83
CA THR A 146 -7.82 14.47 2.76
C THR A 146 -9.27 14.07 2.91
N THR A 147 -9.73 13.84 4.14
CA THR A 147 -11.08 13.37 4.41
C THR A 147 -11.56 13.88 5.75
N ILE A 148 -12.83 14.28 5.81
CA ILE A 148 -13.52 14.61 7.04
C ILE A 148 -14.78 13.75 7.13
N GLU A 149 -14.86 12.91 8.16
CA GLU A 149 -16.05 12.15 8.48
C GLU A 149 -16.90 12.92 9.47
N LEU A 150 -18.16 13.16 9.11
CA LEU A 150 -19.12 13.85 9.97
C LEU A 150 -19.75 12.87 10.95
N PRO A 151 -20.17 13.34 12.16
CA PRO A 151 -20.89 12.51 13.12
C PRO A 151 -22.15 11.91 12.52
N ASN A 152 -22.32 10.61 12.67
CA ASN A 152 -23.53 9.88 12.27
C ASN A 152 -24.10 9.07 13.46
N LYS A 153 -25.21 8.33 13.25
CA LYS A 153 -25.86 7.54 14.29
C LYS A 153 -24.97 6.44 14.88
N GLU A 154 -24.09 5.86 14.04
CA GLU A 154 -23.18 4.79 14.42
C GLU A 154 -21.88 5.34 15.02
N ASN A 155 -21.41 6.47 14.50
CA ASN A 155 -20.14 7.08 14.90
C ASN A 155 -20.36 8.58 15.24
N PRO A 156 -20.69 8.90 16.51
CA PRO A 156 -21.05 10.25 16.91
C PRO A 156 -19.83 11.17 17.16
N ARG A 157 -18.89 11.22 16.24
CA ARG A 157 -17.65 12.01 16.35
C ARG A 157 -17.21 12.54 14.99
N PHE A 158 -16.41 13.62 14.99
CA PHE A 158 -15.70 14.09 13.80
C PHE A 158 -14.40 13.33 13.69
N VAL A 159 -14.08 12.85 12.50
CA VAL A 159 -12.78 12.24 12.19
C VAL A 159 -12.15 13.06 11.06
N VAL A 160 -11.00 13.66 11.35
CA VAL A 160 -10.22 14.41 10.36
C VAL A 160 -8.98 13.59 10.01
N MET A 161 -8.92 13.16 8.75
CA MET A 161 -7.81 12.38 8.24
C MET A 161 -6.93 13.24 7.35
N MET A 162 -5.66 13.27 7.68
CA MET A 162 -4.58 13.70 6.78
C MET A 162 -3.69 12.49 6.59
N LEU A 163 -3.63 11.90 5.38
CA LEU A 163 -2.85 10.69 5.16
C LEU A 163 -1.38 10.91 5.58
N PRO A 164 -0.85 10.11 6.51
CA PRO A 164 -1.45 8.97 7.22
C PRO A 164 -1.89 9.26 8.67
N ASP A 165 -2.10 10.53 9.04
CA ASP A 165 -2.49 10.96 10.38
C ASP A 165 -4.00 11.06 10.54
N GLU A 166 -4.51 10.78 11.74
CA GLU A 166 -5.93 10.85 12.08
C GLU A 166 -6.13 11.60 13.41
N VAL A 167 -7.07 12.51 13.44
CA VAL A 167 -7.49 13.22 14.66
C VAL A 167 -9.00 13.09 14.82
N THR A 168 -9.44 12.66 15.99
CA THR A 168 -10.85 12.46 16.29
C THR A 168 -11.31 13.46 17.33
N PHE A 169 -12.42 14.13 17.07
CA PHE A 169 -13.08 15.06 18.00
C PHE A 169 -14.47 14.53 18.37
N ASP A 170 -14.91 14.82 19.57
CA ASP A 170 -16.28 14.56 20.00
C ASP A 170 -17.29 15.57 19.36
N LYS A 171 -18.59 15.44 19.70
CA LYS A 171 -19.65 16.33 19.22
C LYS A 171 -19.52 17.77 19.73
N ASN A 172 -18.76 18.00 20.77
CA ASN A 172 -18.50 19.31 21.37
C ASN A 172 -17.21 19.94 20.84
N GLY A 173 -16.46 19.22 19.97
CA GLY A 173 -15.18 19.64 19.45
C GLY A 173 -14.03 19.48 20.44
N GLU A 174 -14.15 18.60 21.41
CA GLU A 174 -13.04 18.19 22.28
C GLU A 174 -12.23 17.10 21.61
N LEU A 175 -10.89 17.19 21.70
CA LEU A 175 -9.98 16.18 21.16
C LEU A 175 -10.18 14.86 21.90
N LYS A 176 -10.51 13.79 21.17
CA LYS A 176 -10.71 12.47 21.72
C LYS A 176 -9.48 11.57 21.50
N THR A 177 -9.02 11.48 20.27
CA THR A 177 -7.84 10.69 19.93
C THR A 177 -6.97 11.43 18.92
N LYS A 178 -5.66 11.25 19.03
CA LYS A 178 -4.65 11.75 18.12
C LYS A 178 -3.78 10.56 17.71
N ASP A 179 -3.86 10.17 16.45
CA ASP A 179 -3.15 9.04 15.90
C ASP A 179 -2.19 9.52 14.82
N LEU A 180 -0.93 9.76 15.19
CA LEU A 180 0.09 10.27 14.29
C LEU A 180 0.94 9.14 13.72
N PHE A 181 1.21 9.21 12.43
CA PHE A 181 2.00 8.24 11.70
C PHE A 181 3.40 8.03 12.28
N LEU A 182 4.09 9.11 12.62
CA LEU A 182 5.45 9.05 13.14
C LEU A 182 5.55 8.46 14.55
N ASP A 183 4.46 8.48 15.31
CA ASP A 183 4.42 7.92 16.67
C ASP A 183 4.15 6.41 16.66
N LYS A 184 3.75 5.86 15.50
CA LYS A 184 3.44 4.43 15.33
C LYS A 184 4.71 3.59 15.19
N PRO A 185 4.70 2.33 15.65
CA PRO A 185 5.77 1.38 15.35
C PRO A 185 5.82 1.06 13.84
N LEU A 186 6.97 0.62 13.34
CA LEU A 186 7.23 0.43 11.90
C LEU A 186 6.22 -0.48 11.18
N ASN A 187 5.74 -1.52 11.85
CA ASN A 187 4.72 -2.43 11.32
C ASN A 187 3.38 -1.73 11.07
N GLU A 188 2.98 -0.80 11.94
CA GLU A 188 1.75 -0.01 11.78
C GLU A 188 1.93 1.10 10.75
N GLN A 189 3.10 1.77 10.73
CA GLN A 189 3.44 2.72 9.68
C GLN A 189 3.38 2.06 8.29
N PHE A 190 3.96 0.86 8.15
CA PHE A 190 3.88 0.12 6.89
C PHE A 190 2.44 -0.23 6.53
N THR A 191 1.66 -0.72 7.50
CA THR A 191 0.24 -1.08 7.29
C THR A 191 -0.59 0.11 6.81
N ALA A 192 -0.40 1.30 7.37
CA ALA A 192 -1.07 2.53 6.95
C ALA A 192 -0.69 2.93 5.50
N LEU A 193 0.56 2.69 5.10
CA LEU A 193 1.06 3.02 3.77
C LEU A 193 0.74 1.97 2.70
N VAL A 194 0.34 0.74 3.05
CA VAL A 194 0.09 -0.33 2.06
C VAL A 194 -0.89 0.10 0.97
N LYS A 195 -2.03 0.70 1.34
CA LYS A 195 -3.04 1.15 0.37
C LYS A 195 -2.51 2.26 -0.54
N PRO A 196 -2.02 3.41 -0.03
CA PRO A 196 -1.51 4.47 -0.88
C PRO A 196 -0.26 4.06 -1.71
N LEU A 197 0.58 3.15 -1.19
CA LEU A 197 1.69 2.56 -1.95
C LEU A 197 1.21 1.64 -3.08
N HIS A 198 0.11 0.92 -2.88
CA HIS A 198 -0.43 0.03 -3.91
C HIS A 198 -1.16 0.78 -5.02
N THR A 199 -1.92 1.82 -4.65
CA THR A 199 -2.70 2.63 -5.61
C THR A 199 -1.92 3.77 -6.24
N GLY A 200 -0.77 4.13 -5.66
CA GLY A 200 0.05 5.27 -6.10
C GLY A 200 -0.45 6.63 -5.59
N GLU A 201 -1.34 6.66 -4.60
CA GLU A 201 -1.95 7.90 -4.10
C GLU A 201 -1.07 8.71 -3.14
N ILE A 202 0.19 8.30 -2.91
CA ILE A 202 1.10 8.92 -1.91
C ILE A 202 1.31 10.42 -2.16
N MET A 203 1.48 10.83 -3.41
CA MET A 203 1.76 12.22 -3.81
C MET A 203 0.64 12.79 -4.69
N GLY A 204 -0.56 12.20 -4.63
CA GLY A 204 -1.72 12.61 -5.43
C GLY A 204 -1.56 12.30 -6.93
N LEU A 205 -2.10 13.16 -7.79
CA LEU A 205 -2.18 12.92 -9.24
C LEU A 205 -0.84 12.61 -9.92
N PRO A 206 0.29 13.28 -9.63
CA PRO A 206 1.57 12.97 -10.27
C PRO A 206 2.05 11.54 -10.02
N SER A 207 1.89 11.03 -8.79
CA SER A 207 2.28 9.65 -8.47
C SER A 207 1.35 8.62 -9.09
N ILE A 208 0.05 8.89 -9.18
CA ILE A 208 -0.91 8.02 -9.88
C ILE A 208 -0.54 7.87 -11.36
N ILE A 209 -0.19 8.98 -12.03
CA ILE A 209 0.28 8.95 -13.44
C ILE A 209 1.56 8.13 -13.57
N LEU A 210 2.53 8.33 -12.67
CA LEU A 210 3.77 7.56 -12.64
C LEU A 210 3.49 6.05 -12.49
N TYR A 211 2.63 5.66 -11.56
CA TYR A 211 2.24 4.27 -11.34
C TYR A 211 1.57 3.68 -12.58
N PHE A 212 0.67 4.42 -13.22
CA PHE A 212 0.03 4.00 -14.47
C PHE A 212 1.07 3.69 -15.56
N ILE A 213 2.05 4.59 -15.77
CA ILE A 213 3.14 4.38 -16.75
C ILE A 213 3.97 3.16 -16.38
N VAL A 214 4.34 3.01 -15.11
CA VAL A 214 5.12 1.87 -14.60
C VAL A 214 4.37 0.55 -14.80
N CYS A 215 3.06 0.51 -14.56
CA CYS A 215 2.24 -0.66 -14.80
C CYS A 215 2.17 -1.02 -16.30
N LEU A 216 2.04 -0.03 -17.19
CA LEU A 216 2.08 -0.27 -18.65
C LEU A 216 3.41 -0.87 -19.08
N ILE A 217 4.53 -0.33 -18.57
CA ILE A 217 5.85 -0.90 -18.80
C ILE A 217 5.89 -2.34 -18.25
N GLY A 218 5.42 -2.57 -17.03
CA GLY A 218 5.34 -3.89 -16.41
C GLY A 218 4.60 -4.91 -17.26
N CYS A 219 3.48 -4.53 -17.88
CA CYS A 219 2.74 -5.37 -18.82
C CYS A 219 3.52 -5.66 -20.13
N SER A 220 4.41 -4.76 -20.55
CA SER A 220 5.24 -4.95 -21.75
C SER A 220 6.43 -5.87 -21.53
N LEU A 221 6.94 -5.98 -20.29
CA LEU A 221 8.13 -6.78 -19.96
C LEU A 221 8.00 -8.28 -20.29
N PRO A 222 6.90 -8.99 -19.99
CA PRO A 222 6.73 -10.37 -20.40
C PRO A 222 6.79 -10.54 -21.93
N ILE A 223 6.15 -9.65 -22.67
CA ILE A 223 6.10 -9.69 -24.15
C ILE A 223 7.52 -9.52 -24.73
N THR A 224 8.22 -8.45 -24.30
CA THR A 224 9.59 -8.19 -24.75
C THR A 224 10.56 -9.29 -24.33
N GLY A 225 10.36 -9.89 -23.16
CA GLY A 225 11.12 -11.03 -22.67
C GLY A 225 10.95 -12.28 -23.53
N ILE A 226 9.71 -12.63 -23.92
CA ILE A 226 9.41 -13.74 -24.83
C ILE A 226 10.09 -13.52 -26.20
N VAL A 227 10.03 -12.29 -26.74
CA VAL A 227 10.70 -11.96 -28.01
C VAL A 227 12.21 -12.17 -27.91
N ILE A 228 12.85 -11.76 -26.81
CA ILE A 228 14.29 -11.98 -26.58
C ILE A 228 14.62 -13.48 -26.52
N TRP A 229 13.83 -14.22 -25.78
CA TRP A 229 14.00 -15.68 -25.62
C TRP A 229 13.86 -16.41 -26.96
N TRP A 230 12.81 -16.07 -27.74
CA TRP A 230 12.56 -16.65 -29.06
C TRP A 230 13.72 -16.44 -30.02
N HIS A 231 14.25 -15.22 -30.09
CA HIS A 231 15.39 -14.90 -30.94
C HIS A 231 16.68 -15.63 -30.52
N ARG A 232 16.87 -15.88 -29.22
CA ARG A 232 18.01 -16.70 -28.75
C ARG A 232 17.91 -18.15 -29.20
N LEU A 233 16.70 -18.74 -29.13
CA LEU A 233 16.47 -20.11 -29.60
C LEU A 233 16.75 -20.27 -31.10
N GLN A 234 16.33 -19.30 -31.92
CA GLN A 234 16.58 -19.35 -33.36
C GLN A 234 18.09 -19.32 -33.69
N LYS A 235 18.89 -18.54 -32.96
CA LYS A 235 20.34 -18.45 -33.16
C LYS A 235 21.11 -19.72 -32.75
N GLN A 236 20.57 -20.55 -31.89
CA GLN A 236 21.19 -21.81 -31.47
C GLN A 236 20.94 -22.96 -32.45
N LYS A 237 19.98 -22.81 -33.38
CA LYS A 237 19.64 -23.82 -34.39
C LYS A 237 20.37 -23.64 -35.72
N VAL A 238 21.17 -22.60 -35.87
CA VAL A 238 22.05 -22.30 -37.00
C VAL A 238 23.51 -22.44 -36.58
#